data_56eb1b7323847a8e29f83e29e6425636
#
_entry.id   56eb1b7323847a8e29f83e29e6425636
#
_cell.length_a   1.000
_cell.length_b   1.000
_cell.length_c   1.000
_cell.angle_alpha   90.00
_cell.angle_beta   90.00
_cell.angle_gamma   90.00
#
_symmetry.space_group_name_H-M   'P 1'
#
loop_
_entity.id
_entity.type
_entity.pdbx_description
1 polymer ?
#
loop_
_entity_poly.entity_id
_entity_poly.type
_entity_poly.pdbx_seq_one_letter_code
_entity_poly.pdbx_strand_id
1 'polypeptide(L)'
;MAGNANSGRKKTSVAEKKLKGTYRKDRDEKQEKAENAVSSLIAFDRDCTIKAPATLSGYPKIKKAFVQHAQSLIHLGLLSPQDVPELTMLYELLAQYTDVSQCLKAVDIVEDFEQYQALTHLRLNLQKQFSSLAARYYISPTARAKLTLDVLEIDKKKSENQNAISKILAKRNA
;
A
#
# COMPACT_ATOMS: atom_id res chain seq x y z
N MET A 1 25.66 -31.86 -7.08
CA MET A 1 24.62 -30.98 -7.67
C MET A 1 24.42 -29.82 -6.71
N ALA A 2 24.82 -28.60 -7.07
CA ALA A 2 24.58 -27.40 -6.24
C ALA A 2 23.11 -27.02 -6.34
N GLY A 3 22.41 -27.03 -5.20
CA GLY A 3 21.01 -26.61 -5.12
C GLY A 3 20.84 -25.15 -5.54
N ASN A 4 19.83 -24.88 -6.30
CA ASN A 4 19.49 -23.54 -6.78
C ASN A 4 19.28 -22.59 -5.57
N ALA A 5 19.89 -21.41 -5.56
CA ALA A 5 19.80 -20.42 -4.47
C ALA A 5 18.34 -20.01 -4.09
N ASN A 6 17.36 -20.33 -4.94
CA ASN A 6 15.93 -20.08 -4.75
C ASN A 6 15.10 -21.29 -4.28
N SER A 7 15.72 -22.46 -3.98
CA SER A 7 14.98 -23.68 -3.63
C SER A 7 14.62 -23.80 -2.15
N GLY A 8 14.78 -22.74 -1.36
CA GLY A 8 14.44 -22.71 0.06
C GLY A 8 13.09 -22.06 0.35
N ARG A 9 12.47 -22.43 1.50
CA ARG A 9 11.29 -21.72 2.05
C ARG A 9 11.62 -20.24 2.18
N LYS A 10 10.76 -19.36 1.64
CA LYS A 10 10.92 -17.90 1.75
C LYS A 10 11.16 -17.50 3.20
N LYS A 11 12.16 -16.68 3.45
CA LYS A 11 12.44 -16.17 4.80
C LYS A 11 11.26 -15.28 5.23
N THR A 12 10.73 -15.57 6.40
CA THR A 12 9.67 -14.78 7.03
C THR A 12 10.27 -13.47 7.52
N SER A 13 9.58 -12.34 7.32
CA SER A 13 10.03 -11.03 7.82
C SER A 13 10.07 -11.01 9.36
N VAL A 14 10.89 -10.13 9.94
CA VAL A 14 10.99 -9.99 11.39
C VAL A 14 9.67 -9.51 11.99
N ALA A 15 8.96 -8.63 11.31
CA ALA A 15 7.63 -8.18 11.72
C ALA A 15 6.66 -9.36 11.84
N GLU A 16 6.63 -10.25 10.85
CA GLU A 16 5.77 -11.45 10.87
C GLU A 16 6.18 -12.45 11.96
N LYS A 17 7.49 -12.61 12.21
CA LYS A 17 7.99 -13.47 13.30
C LYS A 17 7.60 -12.92 14.67
N LYS A 18 7.62 -11.60 14.86
CA LYS A 18 7.15 -10.95 16.10
C LYS A 18 5.66 -11.13 16.31
N LEU A 19 4.85 -10.98 15.26
CA LEU A 19 3.41 -11.23 15.31
C LEU A 19 3.07 -12.68 15.68
N LYS A 20 3.83 -13.65 15.15
CA LYS A 20 3.65 -15.09 15.43
C LYS A 20 4.32 -15.55 16.73
N GLY A 21 4.97 -14.66 17.46
CA GLY A 21 5.70 -15.04 18.70
C GLY A 21 6.91 -15.93 18.47
N THR A 22 7.41 -16.06 17.24
CA THR A 22 8.55 -16.92 16.89
C THR A 22 9.86 -16.15 16.74
N TYR A 23 9.86 -14.86 17.04
CA TYR A 23 11.05 -14.02 17.06
C TYR A 23 12.00 -14.42 18.18
N ARG A 24 13.30 -14.60 17.85
CA ARG A 24 14.38 -14.85 18.80
C ARG A 24 15.50 -13.84 18.59
N LYS A 25 15.81 -13.05 19.62
CA LYS A 25 16.77 -11.95 19.55
C LYS A 25 18.17 -12.44 19.11
N ASP A 26 18.63 -13.54 19.67
CA ASP A 26 19.93 -14.15 19.38
C ASP A 26 20.13 -14.52 17.90
N ARG A 27 19.06 -14.90 17.23
CA ARG A 27 19.08 -15.36 15.84
C ARG A 27 18.60 -14.31 14.84
N ASP A 28 17.58 -13.56 15.20
CA ASP A 28 16.83 -12.70 14.27
C ASP A 28 17.25 -11.22 14.34
N GLU A 29 18.08 -10.80 15.33
CA GLU A 29 18.55 -9.42 15.50
C GLU A 29 19.31 -8.87 14.28
N LYS A 30 20.15 -9.70 13.65
CA LYS A 30 20.88 -9.30 12.43
C LYS A 30 19.93 -9.05 11.27
N GLN A 31 18.90 -9.89 11.12
CA GLN A 31 17.86 -9.72 10.11
C GLN A 31 17.05 -8.46 10.40
N GLU A 32 16.70 -8.20 11.66
CA GLU A 32 15.99 -6.99 12.09
C GLU A 32 16.78 -5.71 11.77
N LYS A 33 18.05 -5.67 12.09
CA LYS A 33 18.92 -4.54 11.76
C LYS A 33 19.01 -4.30 10.25
N ALA A 34 19.09 -5.37 9.47
CA ALA A 34 19.14 -5.28 8.01
C ALA A 34 17.79 -4.79 7.43
N GLU A 35 16.66 -5.33 7.90
CA GLU A 35 15.32 -4.91 7.47
C GLU A 35 15.06 -3.44 7.84
N ASN A 36 15.43 -3.01 9.05
CA ASN A 36 15.31 -1.62 9.49
C ASN A 36 16.21 -0.67 8.70
N ALA A 37 17.45 -1.06 8.41
CA ALA A 37 18.36 -0.27 7.59
C ALA A 37 17.83 -0.10 6.16
N VAL A 38 17.32 -1.17 5.55
CA VAL A 38 16.69 -1.10 4.22
C VAL A 38 15.44 -0.23 4.26
N SER A 39 14.59 -0.39 5.27
CA SER A 39 13.36 0.40 5.44
C SER A 39 13.67 1.90 5.60
N SER A 40 14.70 2.26 6.38
CA SER A 40 15.10 3.65 6.56
C SER A 40 15.70 4.30 5.30
N LEU A 41 16.34 3.51 4.44
CA LEU A 41 16.88 3.99 3.15
C LEU A 41 15.81 4.16 2.07
N ILE A 42 14.69 3.47 2.19
CA ILE A 42 13.63 3.41 1.17
C ILE A 42 12.41 4.28 1.55
N ALA A 43 12.29 4.69 2.80
CA ALA A 43 11.17 5.51 3.25
C ALA A 43 11.28 6.95 2.72
N PHE A 44 10.12 7.54 2.33
CA PHE A 44 10.05 8.98 2.11
C PHE A 44 10.28 9.74 3.42
N ASP A 45 10.93 10.90 3.33
CA ASP A 45 10.84 11.89 4.39
C ASP A 45 9.38 12.34 4.55
N ARG A 46 8.91 12.47 5.79
CA ARG A 46 7.51 12.82 6.09
C ARG A 46 7.07 14.15 5.49
N ASP A 47 8.02 15.04 5.28
CA ASP A 47 7.79 16.38 4.69
C ASP A 47 7.95 16.38 3.16
N CYS A 48 8.22 15.21 2.56
CA CYS A 48 8.37 15.10 1.12
C CYS A 48 7.02 15.29 0.41
N THR A 49 6.99 16.17 -0.59
CA THR A 49 5.83 16.38 -1.46
C THR A 49 6.02 15.66 -2.78
N ILE A 50 5.07 14.79 -3.12
CA ILE A 50 5.06 14.10 -4.42
C ILE A 50 4.34 14.96 -5.46
N LYS A 51 4.98 15.10 -6.63
CA LYS A 51 4.34 15.69 -7.81
C LYS A 51 3.54 14.62 -8.54
N ALA A 52 2.36 14.98 -9.02
CA ALA A 52 1.57 14.08 -9.84
C ALA A 52 2.28 13.80 -11.18
N PRO A 53 2.18 12.58 -11.71
CA PRO A 53 2.78 12.21 -12.98
C PRO A 53 2.18 13.04 -14.13
N ALA A 54 2.99 13.26 -15.18
CA ALA A 54 2.57 14.03 -16.35
C ALA A 54 1.40 13.37 -17.11
N THR A 55 1.29 12.06 -17.05
CA THR A 55 0.18 11.27 -17.63
C THR A 55 -1.20 11.67 -17.12
N LEU A 56 -1.28 12.25 -15.91
CA LEU A 56 -2.52 12.73 -15.33
C LEU A 56 -2.81 14.21 -15.61
N SER A 57 -2.04 14.87 -16.51
CA SER A 57 -2.20 16.31 -16.78
C SER A 57 -3.59 16.68 -17.32
N GLY A 58 -4.21 15.79 -18.12
CA GLY A 58 -5.56 15.94 -18.66
C GLY A 58 -6.70 15.74 -17.65
N TYR A 59 -6.39 15.28 -16.43
CA TYR A 59 -7.39 14.88 -15.43
C TYR A 59 -7.21 15.62 -14.10
N PRO A 60 -7.58 16.91 -13.98
CA PRO A 60 -7.25 17.73 -12.82
C PRO A 60 -7.80 17.19 -11.51
N LYS A 61 -9.01 16.60 -11.51
CA LYS A 61 -9.60 15.98 -10.33
C LYS A 61 -8.83 14.73 -9.87
N ILE A 62 -8.45 13.87 -10.82
CA ILE A 62 -7.69 12.65 -10.56
C ILE A 62 -6.27 13.00 -10.09
N LYS A 63 -5.64 13.98 -10.74
CA LYS A 63 -4.35 14.52 -10.34
C LYS A 63 -4.34 15.01 -8.88
N LYS A 64 -5.37 15.78 -8.49
CA LYS A 64 -5.52 16.27 -7.11
C LYS A 64 -5.69 15.11 -6.13
N ALA A 65 -6.52 14.13 -6.48
CA ALA A 65 -6.76 12.94 -5.65
C ALA A 65 -5.48 12.11 -5.49
N PHE A 66 -4.67 11.93 -6.54
CA PHE A 66 -3.36 11.28 -6.47
C PHE A 66 -2.46 11.94 -5.42
N VAL A 67 -2.27 13.27 -5.52
CA VAL A 67 -1.38 14.01 -4.62
C VAL A 67 -1.85 13.89 -3.17
N GLN A 68 -3.14 14.07 -2.91
CA GLN A 68 -3.71 13.98 -1.57
C GLN A 68 -3.55 12.57 -0.98
N HIS A 69 -3.79 11.54 -1.78
CA HIS A 69 -3.64 10.16 -1.33
C HIS A 69 -2.18 9.80 -1.08
N ALA A 70 -1.28 10.13 -2.01
CA ALA A 70 0.15 9.91 -1.83
C ALA A 70 0.68 10.59 -0.57
N GLN A 71 0.29 11.85 -0.33
CA GLN A 71 0.67 12.59 0.87
C GLN A 71 0.18 11.90 2.15
N SER A 72 -1.08 11.44 2.15
CA SER A 72 -1.64 10.70 3.30
C SER A 72 -0.87 9.41 3.59
N LEU A 73 -0.51 8.66 2.55
CA LEU A 73 0.27 7.43 2.70
C LEU A 73 1.71 7.69 3.20
N ILE A 74 2.33 8.80 2.78
CA ILE A 74 3.65 9.22 3.27
C ILE A 74 3.58 9.57 4.76
N HIS A 75 2.60 10.37 5.18
CA HIS A 75 2.43 10.71 6.59
C HIS A 75 2.21 9.49 7.49
N LEU A 76 1.53 8.47 6.96
CA LEU A 76 1.33 7.20 7.65
C LEU A 76 2.57 6.28 7.58
N GLY A 77 3.59 6.63 6.80
CA GLY A 77 4.77 5.79 6.58
C GLY A 77 4.48 4.52 5.77
N LEU A 78 3.43 4.53 4.95
CA LEU A 78 2.95 3.39 4.17
C LEU A 78 3.36 3.43 2.70
N LEU A 79 3.93 4.54 2.23
CA LEU A 79 4.40 4.70 0.85
C LEU A 79 5.92 4.81 0.83
N SER A 80 6.55 4.06 -0.05
CA SER A 80 7.96 4.16 -0.38
C SER A 80 8.15 4.71 -1.81
N PRO A 81 9.34 5.26 -2.15
CA PRO A 81 9.63 5.69 -3.52
C PRO A 81 9.41 4.61 -4.58
N GLN A 82 9.60 3.34 -4.20
CA GLN A 82 9.42 2.19 -5.10
C GLN A 82 7.95 1.89 -5.39
N ASP A 83 7.03 2.32 -4.53
CA ASP A 83 5.59 2.10 -4.69
C ASP A 83 4.93 3.16 -5.59
N VAL A 84 5.62 4.27 -5.87
CA VAL A 84 5.08 5.39 -6.66
C VAL A 84 4.65 4.97 -8.07
N PRO A 85 5.40 4.14 -8.81
CA PRO A 85 4.95 3.66 -10.11
C PRO A 85 3.64 2.87 -10.05
N GLU A 86 3.47 1.98 -9.06
CA GLU A 86 2.25 1.20 -8.90
C GLU A 86 1.07 2.09 -8.48
N LEU A 87 1.30 3.07 -7.59
CA LEU A 87 0.30 4.08 -7.26
C LEU A 87 -0.07 4.93 -8.48
N THR A 88 0.89 5.26 -9.34
CA THR A 88 0.64 5.97 -10.61
C THR A 88 -0.28 5.15 -11.52
N MET A 89 0.04 3.86 -11.73
CA MET A 89 -0.79 2.94 -12.51
C MET A 89 -2.23 2.88 -12.01
N LEU A 90 -2.43 2.88 -10.69
CA LEU A 90 -3.77 2.90 -10.09
C LEU A 90 -4.59 4.12 -10.54
N TYR A 91 -3.98 5.29 -10.56
CA TYR A 91 -4.67 6.53 -10.96
C TYR A 91 -4.81 6.67 -12.48
N GLU A 92 -3.90 6.09 -13.26
CA GLU A 92 -4.03 5.97 -14.72
C GLU A 92 -5.18 5.04 -15.11
N LEU A 93 -5.36 3.93 -14.40
CA LEU A 93 -6.54 3.06 -14.58
C LEU A 93 -7.85 3.81 -14.30
N LEU A 94 -7.87 4.70 -13.30
CA LEU A 94 -9.04 5.53 -13.01
C LEU A 94 -9.29 6.55 -14.14
N ALA A 95 -8.24 7.14 -14.73
CA ALA A 95 -8.36 8.02 -15.87
C ALA A 95 -8.92 7.28 -17.09
N GLN A 96 -8.36 6.13 -17.44
CA GLN A 96 -8.84 5.28 -18.54
C GLN A 96 -10.29 4.83 -18.31
N TYR A 97 -10.66 4.46 -17.08
CA TYR A 97 -12.04 4.11 -16.75
C TYR A 97 -13.00 5.29 -16.99
N THR A 98 -12.54 6.51 -16.68
CA THR A 98 -13.34 7.72 -16.92
C THR A 98 -13.55 7.95 -18.41
N ASP A 99 -12.51 7.80 -19.24
CA ASP A 99 -12.59 7.96 -20.69
C ASP A 99 -13.51 6.92 -21.33
N VAL A 100 -13.32 5.64 -21.00
CA VAL A 100 -14.18 4.56 -21.51
C VAL A 100 -15.63 4.79 -21.08
N SER A 101 -15.86 5.28 -19.86
CA SER A 101 -17.21 5.61 -19.38
C SER A 101 -17.84 6.80 -20.12
N GLN A 102 -17.01 7.74 -20.59
CA GLN A 102 -17.49 8.84 -21.45
C GLN A 102 -17.80 8.34 -22.85
N CYS A 103 -16.94 7.52 -23.45
CA CYS A 103 -17.17 6.91 -24.75
C CYS A 103 -18.46 6.09 -24.75
N LEU A 104 -18.72 5.29 -23.71
CA LEU A 104 -19.96 4.51 -23.57
C LEU A 104 -21.22 5.35 -23.56
N LYS A 105 -21.17 6.60 -23.09
CA LYS A 105 -22.34 7.49 -23.12
C LYS A 105 -22.62 8.07 -24.50
N ALA A 106 -21.62 8.08 -25.38
CA ALA A 106 -21.71 8.62 -26.74
C ALA A 106 -22.10 7.55 -27.80
N VAL A 107 -21.98 6.26 -27.46
CA VAL A 107 -22.29 5.16 -28.39
C VAL A 107 -23.80 4.85 -28.34
N ASP A 108 -24.44 4.77 -29.51
CA ASP A 108 -25.81 4.27 -29.63
C ASP A 108 -25.82 2.75 -29.47
N ILE A 109 -26.59 2.27 -28.50
CA ILE A 109 -26.65 0.83 -28.18
C ILE A 109 -27.30 0.02 -29.33
N VAL A 110 -28.20 0.66 -30.09
CA VAL A 110 -28.94 -0.04 -31.15
C VAL A 110 -28.16 -0.07 -32.45
N GLU A 111 -27.49 1.03 -32.80
CA GLU A 111 -26.73 1.14 -34.05
C GLU A 111 -25.33 0.50 -33.94
N ASP A 112 -24.66 0.65 -32.80
CA ASP A 112 -23.26 0.24 -32.58
C ASP A 112 -23.13 -0.80 -31.44
N PHE A 113 -23.95 -1.83 -31.46
CA PHE A 113 -24.01 -2.84 -30.37
C PHE A 113 -22.66 -3.50 -30.09
N GLU A 114 -21.90 -3.87 -31.14
CA GLU A 114 -20.58 -4.50 -30.99
C GLU A 114 -19.58 -3.57 -30.26
N GLN A 115 -19.55 -2.31 -30.66
CA GLN A 115 -18.70 -1.31 -30.04
C GLN A 115 -19.09 -1.06 -28.55
N TYR A 116 -20.41 -0.97 -28.30
CA TYR A 116 -20.92 -0.85 -26.95
C TYR A 116 -20.52 -2.04 -26.07
N GLN A 117 -20.61 -3.25 -26.60
CA GLN A 117 -20.23 -4.47 -25.89
C GLN A 117 -18.71 -4.48 -25.59
N ALA A 118 -17.87 -4.17 -26.59
CA ALA A 118 -16.41 -4.09 -26.43
C ALA A 118 -16.00 -3.08 -25.36
N LEU A 119 -16.56 -1.87 -25.39
CA LEU A 119 -16.30 -0.83 -24.39
C LEU A 119 -16.80 -1.24 -22.99
N THR A 120 -17.93 -1.93 -22.90
CA THR A 120 -18.44 -2.44 -21.63
C THR A 120 -17.50 -3.49 -21.03
N HIS A 121 -16.99 -4.43 -21.83
CA HIS A 121 -15.99 -5.39 -21.39
C HIS A 121 -14.70 -4.72 -20.95
N LEU A 122 -14.21 -3.73 -21.70
CA LEU A 122 -13.03 -2.96 -21.34
C LEU A 122 -13.22 -2.25 -20.00
N ARG A 123 -14.36 -1.59 -19.80
CA ARG A 123 -14.70 -0.91 -18.54
C ARG A 123 -14.71 -1.87 -17.36
N LEU A 124 -15.29 -3.05 -17.50
CA LEU A 124 -15.33 -4.07 -16.46
C LEU A 124 -13.94 -4.59 -16.11
N ASN A 125 -13.07 -4.76 -17.11
CA ASN A 125 -11.68 -5.16 -16.89
C ASN A 125 -10.89 -4.09 -16.14
N LEU A 126 -11.01 -2.82 -16.52
CA LEU A 126 -10.39 -1.70 -15.82
C LEU A 126 -10.88 -1.59 -14.37
N GLN A 127 -12.18 -1.79 -14.13
CA GLN A 127 -12.75 -1.83 -12.79
C GLN A 127 -12.15 -2.94 -11.92
N LYS A 128 -11.98 -4.16 -12.47
CA LYS A 128 -11.37 -5.28 -11.74
C LYS A 128 -9.90 -4.98 -11.39
N GLN A 129 -9.13 -4.47 -12.35
CA GLN A 129 -7.73 -4.10 -12.13
C GLN A 129 -7.60 -2.98 -11.07
N PHE A 130 -8.43 -1.94 -11.20
CA PHE A 130 -8.49 -0.86 -10.23
C PHE A 130 -8.81 -1.38 -8.82
N SER A 131 -9.83 -2.23 -8.68
CA SER A 131 -10.25 -2.77 -7.38
C SER A 131 -9.14 -3.61 -6.73
N SER A 132 -8.38 -4.37 -7.51
CA SER A 132 -7.25 -5.16 -7.05
C SER A 132 -6.12 -4.28 -6.49
N LEU A 133 -5.75 -3.22 -7.22
CA LEU A 133 -4.71 -2.28 -6.77
C LEU A 133 -5.21 -1.37 -5.63
N ALA A 134 -6.46 -0.91 -5.69
CA ALA A 134 -7.07 -0.04 -4.68
C ALA A 134 -7.07 -0.68 -3.28
N ALA A 135 -7.18 -2.00 -3.21
CA ALA A 135 -7.11 -2.74 -1.94
C ALA A 135 -5.71 -2.65 -1.29
N ARG A 136 -4.64 -2.59 -2.08
CA ARG A 136 -3.26 -2.49 -1.59
C ARG A 136 -2.96 -1.10 -1.01
N TYR A 137 -3.56 -0.06 -1.58
CA TYR A 137 -3.35 1.33 -1.18
C TYR A 137 -4.43 1.88 -0.26
N TYR A 138 -5.17 1.02 0.44
CA TYR A 138 -6.18 1.39 1.44
C TYR A 138 -7.29 2.31 0.93
N ILE A 139 -7.59 2.28 -0.38
CA ILE A 139 -8.70 3.05 -0.96
C ILE A 139 -10.05 2.45 -0.60
N SER A 140 -10.15 1.12 -0.52
CA SER A 140 -11.40 0.46 -0.17
C SER A 140 -11.76 0.63 1.32
N PRO A 141 -13.05 0.70 1.68
CA PRO A 141 -13.48 0.80 3.07
C PRO A 141 -12.98 -0.35 3.94
N THR A 142 -12.99 -1.57 3.41
CA THR A 142 -12.49 -2.76 4.11
C THR A 142 -10.98 -2.72 4.34
N ALA A 143 -10.21 -2.21 3.39
CA ALA A 143 -8.77 -2.04 3.56
C ALA A 143 -8.46 -0.95 4.61
N ARG A 144 -9.23 0.16 4.62
CA ARG A 144 -9.09 1.20 5.66
C ARG A 144 -9.45 0.68 7.04
N ALA A 145 -10.50 -0.14 7.16
CA ALA A 145 -10.86 -0.76 8.44
C ALA A 145 -9.74 -1.67 8.98
N LYS A 146 -9.09 -2.46 8.11
CA LYS A 146 -7.92 -3.26 8.49
C LYS A 146 -6.76 -2.37 8.98
N LEU A 147 -6.43 -1.31 8.24
CA LEU A 147 -5.39 -0.37 8.64
C LEU A 147 -5.67 0.22 10.03
N THR A 148 -6.92 0.61 10.31
CA THR A 148 -7.31 1.16 11.62
C THR A 148 -7.11 0.12 12.72
N LEU A 149 -7.48 -1.13 12.50
CA LEU A 149 -7.27 -2.21 13.47
C LEU A 149 -5.78 -2.47 13.71
N ASP A 150 -4.97 -2.54 12.66
CA ASP A 150 -3.53 -2.74 12.73
C ASP A 150 -2.84 -1.60 13.52
N VAL A 151 -3.24 -0.34 13.28
CA VAL A 151 -2.74 0.83 14.02
C VAL A 151 -3.13 0.75 15.48
N LEU A 152 -4.38 0.43 15.80
CA LEU A 152 -4.85 0.28 17.19
C LEU A 152 -4.12 -0.86 17.93
N GLU A 153 -3.83 -1.97 17.26
CA GLU A 153 -3.05 -3.06 17.85
C GLU A 153 -1.60 -2.65 18.13
N ILE A 154 -0.99 -1.87 17.24
CA ILE A 154 0.36 -1.35 17.42
C ILE A 154 0.41 -0.39 18.62
N ASP A 155 -0.56 0.52 18.74
CA ASP A 155 -0.63 1.48 19.83
C ASP A 155 -0.89 0.79 21.18
N LYS A 156 -1.77 -0.24 21.19
CA LYS A 156 -2.01 -1.06 22.37
C LYS A 156 -0.74 -1.77 22.83
N LYS A 157 0.01 -2.39 21.91
CA LYS A 157 1.28 -3.05 22.24
C LYS A 157 2.35 -2.09 22.71
N LYS A 158 2.40 -0.86 22.15
CA LYS A 158 3.33 0.21 22.64
C LYS A 158 2.99 0.61 24.07
N SER A 159 1.72 0.81 24.39
CA SER A 159 1.28 1.17 25.75
C SER A 159 1.54 0.06 26.77
N GLU A 160 1.32 -1.21 26.40
CA GLU A 160 1.63 -2.38 27.23
C GLU A 160 3.12 -2.50 27.53
N ASN A 161 3.97 -2.28 26.50
CA ASN A 161 5.42 -2.29 26.67
C ASN A 161 5.93 -1.13 27.55
N GLN A 162 5.38 0.08 27.39
CA GLN A 162 5.71 1.22 28.25
C GLN A 162 5.32 0.96 29.72
N ASN A 163 4.15 0.35 29.94
CA ASN A 163 3.70 -0.04 31.27
C ASN A 163 4.56 -1.15 31.89
N ALA A 164 5.06 -2.08 31.09
CA ALA A 164 5.98 -3.12 31.55
C ALA A 164 7.36 -2.53 31.94
N ILE A 165 7.89 -1.62 31.11
CA ILE A 165 9.15 -0.93 31.37
C ILE A 165 9.05 -0.08 32.64
N SER A 166 7.96 0.70 32.82
CA SER A 166 7.76 1.51 34.03
C SER A 166 7.64 0.68 35.30
N LYS A 167 7.00 -0.50 35.23
CA LYS A 167 6.96 -1.45 36.37
C LYS A 167 8.33 -2.03 36.71
N ILE A 168 9.18 -2.30 35.70
CA ILE A 168 10.54 -2.81 35.94
C ILE A 168 11.41 -1.72 36.57
N LEU A 169 11.31 -0.48 36.08
CA LEU A 169 12.04 0.67 36.62
C LEU A 169 11.61 0.99 38.07
N ALA A 170 10.31 0.93 38.36
CA ALA A 170 9.80 1.12 39.74
C ALA A 170 10.31 0.06 40.72
N LYS A 171 10.44 -1.20 40.30
CA LYS A 171 11.02 -2.28 41.11
C LYS A 171 12.52 -2.16 41.33
N ARG A 172 13.23 -1.44 40.46
CA ARG A 172 14.68 -1.25 40.59
C ARG A 172 15.02 -0.09 41.49
N ASN A 173 14.09 0.85 41.71
CA ASN A 173 14.26 2.04 42.53
C ASN A 173 13.62 1.89 43.93
N ALA A 174 13.03 0.74 44.25
CA ALA A 174 12.54 0.35 45.57
C ALA A 174 13.48 -0.67 46.22
#